data_2090a5ab3417da2c6437c433367f4668
#
_entry.id   2090a5ab3417da2c6437c433367f4668
#
_cell.length_a   1.000
_cell.length_b   1.000
_cell.length_c   1.000
_cell.angle_alpha   90.00
_cell.angle_beta   90.00
_cell.angle_gamma   90.00
#
_symmetry.space_group_name_H-M   'P 1'
#
loop_
_entity.id
_entity.type
_entity.pdbx_description
1 polymer ?
#
loop_
_entity_poly.entity_id
_entity_poly.type
_entity_poly.pdbx_seq_one_letter_code
_entity_poly.pdbx_strand_id
1 'polypeptide(L)'
;EASDKLMSKQEDARVKMNTKLRTFQNEVADFQRKLENNAFLSRERAEKEQQRLAKKEQELQELEAKLTQDIMLENQKLNLQLADSLSNFLQEFNADGRFHIILSNSAKDNVLMAGEQYDITDEVVAGLNARYNK
;
A
#
# COMPACT_ATOMS: atom_id res chain seq x y z
N GLU A 1 -9.76 -5.86 9.42
CA GLU A 1 -9.42 -4.69 10.24
C GLU A 1 -8.01 -4.14 9.96
N ALA A 2 -6.94 -4.95 10.06
CA ALA A 2 -5.59 -4.47 9.73
C ALA A 2 -5.44 -4.15 8.23
N SER A 3 -5.97 -5.00 7.37
CA SER A 3 -6.03 -4.79 5.92
C SER A 3 -6.85 -3.55 5.56
N ASP A 4 -7.98 -3.33 6.23
CA ASP A 4 -8.85 -2.17 5.97
C ASP A 4 -8.16 -0.87 6.35
N LYS A 5 -7.42 -0.87 7.47
CA LYS A 5 -6.59 0.28 7.89
C LYS A 5 -5.48 0.58 6.88
N LEU A 6 -4.85 -0.46 6.33
CA LEU A 6 -3.82 -0.28 5.31
C LEU A 6 -4.43 0.27 4.01
N MET A 7 -5.57 -0.28 3.56
CA MET A 7 -6.28 0.22 2.38
C MET A 7 -6.69 1.68 2.54
N SER A 8 -7.21 2.07 3.71
CA SER A 8 -7.56 3.46 4.01
C SER A 8 -6.34 4.38 3.94
N LYS A 9 -5.21 3.99 4.53
CA LYS A 9 -3.97 4.77 4.45
C LYS A 9 -3.44 4.91 3.03
N GLN A 10 -3.52 3.84 2.22
CA GLN A 10 -3.11 3.88 0.81
C GLN A 10 -4.00 4.83 0.01
N GLU A 11 -5.31 4.79 0.23
CA GLU A 11 -6.25 5.69 -0.43
C GLU A 11 -6.01 7.15 -0.01
N ASP A 12 -5.83 7.43 1.27
CA ASP A 12 -5.50 8.76 1.77
C ASP A 12 -4.19 9.30 1.17
N ALA A 13 -3.17 8.46 1.08
CA ALA A 13 -1.89 8.81 0.47
C ALA A 13 -2.06 9.12 -1.03
N ARG A 14 -2.84 8.30 -1.75
CA ARG A 14 -3.16 8.50 -3.16
C ARG A 14 -3.91 9.79 -3.41
N VAL A 15 -4.94 10.07 -2.61
CA VAL A 15 -5.73 11.31 -2.71
C VAL A 15 -4.87 12.54 -2.45
N LYS A 16 -4.03 12.50 -1.40
CA LYS A 16 -3.08 13.59 -1.09
C LYS A 16 -2.08 13.82 -2.21
N MET A 17 -1.54 12.74 -2.78
CA MET A 17 -0.58 12.83 -3.90
C MET A 17 -1.24 13.42 -5.15
N ASN A 18 -2.42 12.93 -5.54
CA ASN A 18 -3.19 13.44 -6.67
C ASN A 18 -3.51 14.93 -6.52
N THR A 19 -3.89 15.35 -5.31
CA THR A 19 -4.16 16.77 -5.01
C THR A 19 -2.91 17.63 -5.20
N LYS A 20 -1.76 17.17 -4.70
CA LYS A 20 -0.48 17.88 -4.87
C LYS A 20 -0.04 17.97 -6.33
N LEU A 21 -0.17 16.86 -7.07
CA LEU A 21 0.13 16.81 -8.51
C LEU A 21 -0.76 17.78 -9.30
N ARG A 22 -2.07 17.78 -9.03
CA ARG A 22 -3.00 18.69 -9.68
C ARG A 22 -2.69 20.16 -9.39
N THR A 23 -2.34 20.48 -8.13
CA THR A 23 -1.91 21.82 -7.75
C THR A 23 -0.65 22.23 -8.50
N PHE A 24 0.34 21.34 -8.58
CA PHE A 24 1.58 21.57 -9.32
C PHE A 24 1.32 21.81 -10.82
N GLN A 25 0.49 20.97 -11.45
CA GLN A 25 0.12 21.15 -12.85
C GLN A 25 -0.54 22.52 -13.11
N ASN A 26 -1.40 22.97 -12.21
CA ASN A 26 -2.02 24.30 -12.31
C ASN A 26 -0.97 25.42 -12.16
N GLU A 27 0.00 25.28 -11.26
CA GLU A 27 1.08 26.26 -11.10
C GLU A 27 1.99 26.33 -12.34
N VAL A 28 2.29 25.17 -12.94
CA VAL A 28 3.05 25.11 -14.20
C VAL A 28 2.30 25.78 -15.33
N ALA A 29 1.00 25.48 -15.47
CA ALA A 29 0.15 26.10 -16.49
C ALA A 29 0.04 27.63 -16.31
N ASP A 30 -0.05 28.11 -15.08
CA ASP A 30 -0.07 29.53 -14.76
C ASP A 30 1.25 30.20 -15.09
N PHE A 31 2.37 29.55 -14.76
CA PHE A 31 3.71 30.01 -15.12
C PHE A 31 3.88 30.14 -16.63
N GLN A 32 3.47 29.13 -17.41
CA GLN A 32 3.54 29.17 -18.87
C GLN A 32 2.69 30.31 -19.45
N ARG A 33 1.47 30.49 -18.95
CA ARG A 33 0.60 31.59 -19.35
C ARG A 33 1.23 32.97 -19.06
N LYS A 34 1.88 33.12 -17.91
CA LYS A 34 2.59 34.35 -17.54
C LYS A 34 3.78 34.63 -18.46
N LEU A 35 4.49 33.59 -18.89
CA LEU A 35 5.59 33.73 -19.87
C LEU A 35 5.06 34.19 -21.24
N GLU A 36 4.02 33.52 -21.76
CA GLU A 36 3.40 33.84 -23.06
C GLU A 36 2.86 35.27 -23.11
N ASN A 37 2.29 35.74 -22.01
CA ASN A 37 1.73 37.08 -21.91
C ASN A 37 2.74 38.16 -21.47
N ASN A 38 4.03 37.84 -21.37
CA ASN A 38 5.06 38.73 -20.82
C ASN A 38 4.64 39.37 -19.48
N ALA A 39 3.94 38.61 -18.62
CA ALA A 39 3.36 39.11 -17.37
C ALA A 39 4.35 39.11 -16.18
N PHE A 40 5.58 38.68 -16.37
CA PHE A 40 6.61 38.78 -15.33
C PHE A 40 7.17 40.19 -15.28
N LEU A 41 7.29 40.74 -14.07
CA LEU A 41 7.85 42.07 -13.81
C LEU A 41 9.35 42.19 -14.15
N SER A 42 10.08 41.06 -14.14
CA SER A 42 11.49 40.99 -14.54
C SER A 42 11.85 39.53 -14.90
N ARG A 43 12.91 39.41 -15.71
CA ARG A 43 13.53 38.11 -16.04
C ARG A 43 13.92 37.32 -14.79
N GLU A 44 14.51 38.01 -13.82
CA GLU A 44 14.94 37.42 -12.56
C GLU A 44 13.75 36.74 -11.80
N ARG A 45 12.57 37.38 -11.83
CA ARG A 45 11.37 36.79 -11.20
C ARG A 45 10.89 35.54 -11.94
N ALA A 46 10.96 35.54 -13.27
CA ALA A 46 10.62 34.35 -14.06
C ALA A 46 11.61 33.20 -13.76
N GLU A 47 12.89 33.48 -13.69
CA GLU A 47 13.91 32.48 -13.36
C GLU A 47 13.74 31.92 -11.93
N LYS A 48 13.42 32.74 -10.94
CA LYS A 48 13.13 32.30 -9.57
C LYS A 48 11.90 31.40 -9.52
N GLU A 49 10.85 31.76 -10.25
CA GLU A 49 9.63 30.94 -10.29
C GLU A 49 9.88 29.59 -11.00
N GLN A 50 10.66 29.59 -12.07
CA GLN A 50 11.10 28.36 -12.73
C GLN A 50 11.88 27.43 -11.78
N GLN A 51 12.83 28.01 -11.03
CA GLN A 51 13.60 27.24 -10.04
C GLN A 51 12.70 26.69 -8.92
N ARG A 52 11.72 27.48 -8.46
CA ARG A 52 10.73 27.05 -7.47
C ARG A 52 9.93 25.86 -7.97
N LEU A 53 9.46 25.92 -9.22
CA LEU A 53 8.69 24.82 -9.82
C LEU A 53 9.54 23.57 -10.03
N ALA A 54 10.80 23.72 -10.47
CA ALA A 54 11.72 22.59 -10.62
C ALA A 54 12.00 21.91 -9.27
N LYS A 55 12.21 22.69 -8.20
CA LYS A 55 12.36 22.14 -6.84
C LYS A 55 11.10 21.42 -6.37
N LYS A 56 9.94 21.98 -6.63
CA LYS A 56 8.65 21.39 -6.26
C LYS A 56 8.39 20.07 -7.01
N GLU A 57 8.78 19.99 -8.27
CA GLU A 57 8.73 18.76 -9.06
C GLU A 57 9.58 17.66 -8.43
N GLN A 58 10.83 17.99 -8.07
CA GLN A 58 11.71 17.04 -7.39
C GLN A 58 11.12 16.59 -6.05
N GLU A 59 10.61 17.51 -5.23
CA GLU A 59 9.96 17.17 -3.95
C GLU A 59 8.76 16.26 -4.13
N LEU A 60 7.99 16.42 -5.21
CA LEU A 60 6.86 15.53 -5.54
C LEU A 60 7.32 14.13 -5.95
N GLN A 61 8.40 14.04 -6.77
CA GLN A 61 8.98 12.75 -7.15
C GLN A 61 9.54 12.00 -5.93
N GLU A 62 10.24 12.70 -5.04
CA GLU A 62 10.75 12.12 -3.80
C GLU A 62 9.62 11.65 -2.88
N LEU A 63 8.53 12.42 -2.79
CA LEU A 63 7.36 12.04 -2.02
C LEU A 63 6.67 10.80 -2.59
N GLU A 64 6.52 10.71 -3.91
CA GLU A 64 5.93 9.55 -4.59
C GLU A 64 6.76 8.28 -4.34
N ALA A 65 8.07 8.38 -4.51
CA ALA A 65 8.98 7.28 -4.24
C ALA A 65 8.90 6.81 -2.79
N LYS A 66 8.89 7.76 -1.84
CA LYS A 66 8.75 7.46 -0.42
C LYS A 66 7.42 6.79 -0.10
N LEU A 67 6.30 7.30 -0.60
CA LEU A 67 4.98 6.70 -0.37
C LEU A 67 4.91 5.27 -0.92
N THR A 68 5.47 5.02 -2.09
CA THR A 68 5.55 3.68 -2.67
C THR A 68 6.35 2.73 -1.79
N GLN A 69 7.50 3.18 -1.31
CA GLN A 69 8.35 2.40 -0.40
C GLN A 69 7.65 2.11 0.92
N ASP A 70 7.03 3.11 1.54
CA ASP A 70 6.32 2.98 2.82
C ASP A 70 5.17 1.97 2.70
N ILE A 71 4.39 2.03 1.61
CA ILE A 71 3.31 1.07 1.32
C ILE A 71 3.86 -0.35 1.16
N MET A 72 4.97 -0.52 0.44
CA MET A 72 5.59 -1.84 0.24
C MET A 72 6.07 -2.43 1.57
N LEU A 73 6.74 -1.64 2.40
CA LEU A 73 7.20 -2.07 3.73
C LEU A 73 6.04 -2.41 4.67
N GLU A 74 4.96 -1.63 4.64
CA GLU A 74 3.78 -1.89 5.48
C GLU A 74 3.05 -3.16 5.04
N ASN A 75 2.94 -3.42 3.72
CA ASN A 75 2.42 -4.68 3.17
C ASN A 75 3.27 -5.87 3.60
N GLN A 76 4.59 -5.76 3.50
CA GLN A 76 5.50 -6.84 3.92
C GLN A 76 5.35 -7.14 5.42
N LYS A 77 5.29 -6.10 6.26
CA LYS A 77 5.08 -6.24 7.70
C LYS A 77 3.74 -6.92 8.01
N LEU A 78 2.68 -6.52 7.32
CA LEU A 78 1.35 -7.10 7.50
C LEU A 78 1.33 -8.58 7.12
N ASN A 79 1.98 -8.95 6.01
CA ASN A 79 2.08 -10.35 5.58
C ASN A 79 2.84 -11.21 6.59
N LEU A 80 3.93 -10.69 7.17
CA LEU A 80 4.68 -11.39 8.23
C LEU A 80 3.81 -11.57 9.49
N GLN A 81 3.13 -10.52 9.93
CA GLN A 81 2.22 -10.59 11.08
C GLN A 81 1.08 -11.59 10.86
N LEU A 82 0.53 -11.65 9.63
CA LEU A 82 -0.50 -12.62 9.28
C LEU A 82 0.04 -14.05 9.32
N ALA A 83 1.23 -14.27 8.75
CA ALA A 83 1.88 -15.57 8.77
C ALA A 83 2.16 -16.06 10.20
N ASP A 84 2.69 -15.18 11.06
CA ASP A 84 2.95 -15.49 12.47
C ASP A 84 1.63 -15.78 13.22
N SER A 85 0.60 -14.98 12.99
CA SER A 85 -0.72 -15.16 13.60
C SER A 85 -1.36 -16.48 13.19
N LEU A 86 -1.25 -16.83 11.90
CA LEU A 86 -1.75 -18.09 11.36
C LEU A 86 -0.98 -19.27 11.96
N SER A 87 0.35 -19.19 12.00
CA SER A 87 1.19 -20.24 12.57
C SER A 87 0.85 -20.51 14.04
N ASN A 88 0.74 -19.44 14.84
CA ASN A 88 0.36 -19.56 16.25
C ASN A 88 -1.03 -20.13 16.43
N PHE A 89 -1.99 -19.71 15.60
CA PHE A 89 -3.34 -20.26 15.64
C PHE A 89 -3.37 -21.75 15.27
N LEU A 90 -2.66 -22.15 14.21
CA LEU A 90 -2.62 -23.56 13.78
C LEU A 90 -2.00 -24.49 14.84
N GLN A 91 -1.03 -24.03 15.63
CA GLN A 91 -0.50 -24.78 16.76
C GLN A 91 -1.58 -25.05 17.83
N GLU A 92 -2.37 -24.03 18.16
CA GLU A 92 -3.50 -24.17 19.11
C GLU A 92 -4.64 -25.01 18.53
N PHE A 93 -4.98 -24.78 17.26
CA PHE A 93 -6.04 -25.47 16.52
C PHE A 93 -5.77 -26.98 16.41
N ASN A 94 -4.49 -27.36 16.27
CA ASN A 94 -4.05 -28.75 16.17
C ASN A 94 -3.47 -29.28 17.49
N ALA A 95 -3.87 -28.73 18.64
CA ALA A 95 -3.35 -29.18 19.94
C ALA A 95 -3.69 -30.64 20.27
N ASP A 96 -4.76 -31.16 19.69
CA ASP A 96 -5.17 -32.56 19.77
C ASP A 96 -4.38 -33.50 18.85
N GLY A 97 -3.52 -32.93 17.97
CA GLY A 97 -2.66 -33.69 17.06
C GLY A 97 -3.41 -34.42 15.93
N ARG A 98 -4.63 -34.01 15.60
CA ARG A 98 -5.44 -34.68 14.55
C ARG A 98 -4.85 -34.52 13.15
N PHE A 99 -4.03 -33.48 12.90
CA PHE A 99 -3.32 -33.28 11.64
C PHE A 99 -1.83 -33.44 11.87
N HIS A 100 -1.16 -34.27 11.08
CA HIS A 100 0.29 -34.42 11.09
C HIS A 100 0.97 -33.33 10.24
N ILE A 101 0.28 -32.84 9.19
CA ILE A 101 0.74 -31.81 8.27
C ILE A 101 -0.47 -30.98 7.86
N ILE A 102 -0.32 -29.66 7.87
CA ILE A 102 -1.27 -28.70 7.31
C ILE A 102 -0.53 -27.93 6.22
N LEU A 103 -1.07 -27.99 4.99
CA LEU A 103 -0.45 -27.40 3.81
C LEU A 103 -1.27 -26.20 3.32
N SER A 104 -0.60 -25.15 2.85
CA SER A 104 -1.24 -24.06 2.11
C SER A 104 -1.38 -24.43 0.63
N ASN A 105 -2.53 -24.11 0.04
CA ASN A 105 -2.80 -24.31 -1.40
C ASN A 105 -3.12 -22.96 -2.09
N SER A 106 -2.67 -21.83 -1.53
CA SER A 106 -3.07 -20.49 -1.98
C SER A 106 -2.38 -20.01 -3.25
N ALA A 107 -1.23 -20.56 -3.60
CA ALA A 107 -0.37 -20.03 -4.67
C ALA A 107 -0.11 -21.02 -5.82
N LYS A 108 -0.95 -22.06 -6.02
CA LYS A 108 -0.65 -23.19 -6.94
C LYS A 108 0.71 -23.82 -6.65
N ASP A 109 1.00 -23.97 -5.36
CA ASP A 109 2.25 -24.53 -4.85
C ASP A 109 2.37 -26.04 -5.10
N ASN A 110 2.95 -26.78 -4.15
CA ASN A 110 3.23 -28.20 -4.28
C ASN A 110 2.00 -29.12 -4.24
N VAL A 111 0.81 -28.58 -3.88
CA VAL A 111 -0.46 -29.32 -3.90
C VAL A 111 -1.14 -29.13 -5.25
N LEU A 112 -0.98 -30.09 -6.16
CA LEU A 112 -1.60 -30.06 -7.47
C LEU A 112 -3.10 -30.41 -7.46
N MET A 113 -3.50 -31.28 -6.54
CA MET A 113 -4.90 -31.71 -6.34
C MET A 113 -5.07 -32.24 -4.92
N ALA A 114 -6.18 -31.89 -4.29
CA ALA A 114 -6.64 -32.51 -3.05
C ALA A 114 -8.15 -32.74 -3.13
N GLY A 115 -8.65 -33.80 -2.47
CA GLY A 115 -10.09 -34.00 -2.34
C GLY A 115 -10.70 -33.00 -1.36
N GLU A 116 -11.97 -32.62 -1.58
CA GLU A 116 -12.69 -31.64 -0.73
C GLU A 116 -12.70 -32.02 0.75
N GLN A 117 -12.68 -33.31 1.07
CA GLN A 117 -12.63 -33.79 2.46
C GLN A 117 -11.35 -33.44 3.21
N TYR A 118 -10.31 -32.99 2.51
CA TYR A 118 -9.03 -32.52 3.09
C TYR A 118 -8.94 -30.99 3.20
N ASP A 119 -9.95 -30.29 2.69
CA ASP A 119 -9.99 -28.81 2.77
C ASP A 119 -10.56 -28.40 4.13
N ILE A 120 -9.69 -27.84 4.97
CA ILE A 120 -10.04 -27.33 6.30
C ILE A 120 -10.02 -25.79 6.33
N THR A 121 -9.97 -25.14 5.17
CA THR A 121 -9.83 -23.68 5.07
C THR A 121 -10.93 -22.94 5.83
N ASP A 122 -12.19 -23.33 5.65
CA ASP A 122 -13.31 -22.67 6.32
C ASP A 122 -13.27 -22.84 7.84
N GLU A 123 -12.85 -24.00 8.33
CA GLU A 123 -12.71 -24.27 9.77
C GLU A 123 -11.60 -23.40 10.38
N VAL A 124 -10.47 -23.29 9.69
CA VAL A 124 -9.32 -22.44 10.10
C VAL A 124 -9.70 -20.98 10.07
N VAL A 125 -10.35 -20.51 9.01
CA VAL A 125 -10.78 -19.10 8.86
C VAL A 125 -11.81 -18.73 9.92
N ALA A 126 -12.80 -19.59 10.19
CA ALA A 126 -13.79 -19.35 11.23
C ALA A 126 -13.13 -19.26 12.63
N GLY A 127 -12.19 -20.15 12.93
CA GLY A 127 -11.47 -20.14 14.19
C GLY A 127 -10.58 -18.90 14.37
N LEU A 128 -9.86 -18.49 13.33
CA LEU A 128 -9.08 -17.25 13.32
C LEU A 128 -9.96 -16.02 13.57
N ASN A 129 -11.07 -15.91 12.85
CA ASN A 129 -12.00 -14.78 13.01
C ASN A 129 -12.60 -14.76 14.43
N ALA A 130 -12.95 -15.90 15.00
CA ALA A 130 -13.43 -15.98 16.38
C ALA A 130 -12.39 -15.53 17.42
N ARG A 131 -11.11 -15.76 17.15
CA ARG A 131 -10.00 -15.29 18.01
C ARG A 131 -9.81 -13.77 17.96
N TYR A 132 -9.96 -13.17 16.79
CA TYR A 132 -9.67 -11.73 16.58
C TYR A 132 -10.88 -10.83 16.74
N ASN A 133 -12.10 -11.36 16.76
CA ASN A 133 -13.34 -10.60 16.98
C ASN A 133 -13.77 -10.57 18.47
N LYS A 134 -12.92 -11.01 19.37
CA LYS A 134 -13.07 -10.85 20.82
C LYS A 134 -12.36 -9.56 21.26
#